data_4f27651c3d6c545a4b522afcfd34cbcc
#
_entry.id   4f27651c3d6c545a4b522afcfd34cbcc
#
_cell.length_a   1.000
_cell.length_b   1.000
_cell.length_c   1.000
_cell.angle_alpha   90.00
_cell.angle_beta   90.00
_cell.angle_gamma   90.00
#
_symmetry.space_group_name_H-M   'P 1'
#
loop_
_entity.id
_entity.type
_entity.pdbx_description
1 polymer ?
#
loop_
_entity_poly.entity_id
_entity_poly.type
_entity_poly.pdbx_seq_one_letter_code
_entity_poly.pdbx_strand_id
1 'polypeptide(L)'
;MKKNLLQLVLLTILSISANAQYNTMTIPEAYYGTVGANGVTFNLTIKDTVKQFRTGNQTVTGSISSPNVKNNFWGPTLIVNKDDVIHMNVTNNLNEATTIHWHGMHLPAIMDGGPHQVIPSGTLWQPYWTVKNQAATLWYHPHLHQSTQSHVTKGVGGFIIVKDAAEAALAIPRTYGVDDFVMALSSRRFLATTNAMATQLIDNYGDYAMVNGTLNPQVSLPKQVVRLRLLNAEIQRAYNIGFSDNRTFYVIANDDGLLETPIAVTRLPLTTGERVEILVNLTSSTVGSTLDLKAYNSTAEIQLLTPGQSTFGWPGLEGNPTTPTGNNGPINGGLLNNTTFNILHINIAAATTGAITTIPSTLISNTYWTLADVTNTRTITVGGGNGGTAFTLDGALFTTTMVPKAVNLNAVEKWTVVNNNIFGHTFHLHDVPFKIISRSGGNIGTTVRAYEQGWKDSAWLPISGSITFIAKFENYSDSTWPYMYHCHALTHEDEGMMGQFVVNSSLGINQESGTTDFSLYPNPANDKIFINLKDASTEIYYVTITTVTGRVVMMLPQPEWQNGIDISSLASGVYILQMKDKETKSTTTRKFVKK
;
A
#
# COMPACT_ATOMS: atom_id res chain seq x y z
N MET A 1 50.43 43.01 58.85
CA MET A 1 50.41 42.93 57.40
C MET A 1 50.04 41.53 57.01
N LYS A 2 48.78 41.27 56.63
CA LYS A 2 48.29 39.95 56.19
C LYS A 2 48.19 39.98 54.66
N LYS A 3 48.94 39.11 53.99
CA LYS A 3 48.84 38.92 52.54
C LYS A 3 47.70 37.94 52.25
N ASN A 4 46.66 38.44 51.57
CA ASN A 4 45.60 37.58 51.03
C ASN A 4 46.08 36.97 49.71
N LEU A 5 46.19 35.67 49.68
CA LEU A 5 46.44 34.87 48.47
C LEU A 5 45.11 34.57 47.81
N LEU A 6 44.84 35.20 46.68
CA LEU A 6 43.65 34.96 45.87
C LEU A 6 43.90 33.72 44.98
N GLN A 7 43.32 32.56 45.32
CA GLN A 7 43.36 31.39 44.45
C GLN A 7 42.29 31.53 43.38
N LEU A 8 42.73 31.72 42.14
CA LEU A 8 41.89 31.67 40.95
C LEU A 8 41.64 30.21 40.57
N VAL A 9 40.44 29.72 40.86
CA VAL A 9 40.00 28.38 40.42
C VAL A 9 39.51 28.52 38.98
N LEU A 10 40.30 28.05 38.03
CA LEU A 10 39.91 27.95 36.63
C LEU A 10 38.97 26.75 36.46
N LEU A 11 37.67 27.02 36.40
CA LEU A 11 36.66 25.99 36.03
C LEU A 11 36.73 25.78 34.52
N THR A 12 37.43 24.77 34.07
CA THR A 12 37.32 24.30 32.70
C THR A 12 35.97 23.57 32.55
N ILE A 13 34.98 24.22 31.98
CA ILE A 13 33.76 23.60 31.54
C ILE A 13 34.13 22.74 30.32
N LEU A 14 34.34 21.43 30.52
CA LEU A 14 34.30 20.48 29.42
C LEU A 14 32.88 20.43 28.89
N SER A 15 32.62 21.11 27.81
CA SER A 15 31.43 20.87 27.00
C SER A 15 31.56 19.48 26.37
N ILE A 16 31.02 18.49 27.05
CA ILE A 16 30.77 17.18 26.42
C ILE A 16 29.71 17.44 25.38
N SER A 17 30.12 17.64 24.14
CA SER A 17 29.24 17.53 23.00
C SER A 17 28.74 16.09 22.99
N ALA A 18 27.53 15.86 23.51
CA ALA A 18 26.85 14.58 23.29
C ALA A 18 26.61 14.47 21.80
N ASN A 19 27.57 13.93 21.06
CA ASN A 19 27.35 13.52 19.69
C ASN A 19 26.19 12.54 19.73
N ALA A 20 25.07 12.87 19.09
CA ALA A 20 23.96 11.97 18.92
C ALA A 20 24.50 10.69 18.27
N GLN A 21 24.42 9.59 19.01
CA GLN A 21 24.92 8.31 18.50
C GLN A 21 23.94 7.83 17.42
N TYR A 22 24.38 7.85 16.16
CA TYR A 22 23.65 7.29 15.05
C TYR A 22 23.88 5.78 14.94
N ASN A 23 22.84 5.04 14.54
CA ASN A 23 22.90 3.62 14.29
C ASN A 23 22.87 3.34 12.79
N THR A 24 23.66 2.39 12.31
CA THR A 24 23.60 1.99 10.89
C THR A 24 22.18 1.54 10.52
N MET A 25 21.60 2.17 9.51
CA MET A 25 20.27 1.85 9.03
C MET A 25 20.23 0.39 8.54
N THR A 26 19.24 -0.35 9.03
CA THR A 26 18.97 -1.70 8.51
C THR A 26 18.41 -1.59 7.09
N ILE A 27 19.04 -2.30 6.16
CA ILE A 27 18.52 -2.49 4.80
C ILE A 27 17.85 -3.86 4.79
N PRO A 28 16.52 -3.95 4.57
CA PRO A 28 15.85 -5.25 4.47
C PRO A 28 16.46 -6.11 3.37
N GLU A 29 16.47 -7.43 3.57
CA GLU A 29 16.95 -8.37 2.54
C GLU A 29 16.14 -8.23 1.26
N ALA A 30 16.80 -8.20 0.09
CA ALA A 30 16.14 -8.36 -1.20
C ALA A 30 15.88 -9.86 -1.46
N TYR A 31 14.61 -10.26 -1.41
CA TYR A 31 14.21 -11.65 -1.57
C TYR A 31 13.51 -11.87 -2.90
N TYR A 32 14.08 -12.71 -3.76
CA TYR A 32 13.62 -12.99 -5.13
C TYR A 32 12.75 -14.24 -5.24
N GLY A 33 12.48 -14.93 -4.11
CA GLY A 33 11.77 -16.21 -4.13
C GLY A 33 12.58 -17.34 -4.77
N THR A 34 11.90 -18.46 -5.01
CA THR A 34 12.46 -19.64 -5.68
C THR A 34 11.70 -19.88 -6.97
N VAL A 35 12.40 -19.87 -8.11
CA VAL A 35 11.81 -20.13 -9.42
C VAL A 35 11.56 -21.63 -9.57
N GLY A 36 10.33 -21.99 -9.95
CA GLY A 36 9.87 -23.35 -10.21
C GLY A 36 9.08 -23.46 -11.51
N ALA A 37 8.60 -24.65 -11.83
CA ALA A 37 7.84 -24.91 -13.07
C ALA A 37 6.52 -24.10 -13.15
N ASN A 38 5.93 -23.76 -12.00
CA ASN A 38 4.63 -23.06 -11.92
C ASN A 38 4.77 -21.57 -11.58
N GLY A 39 5.97 -21.02 -11.57
CA GLY A 39 6.22 -19.61 -11.22
C GLY A 39 7.23 -19.45 -10.09
N VAL A 40 7.16 -18.32 -9.39
CA VAL A 40 8.08 -17.95 -8.31
C VAL A 40 7.40 -18.14 -6.96
N THR A 41 8.04 -18.90 -6.07
CA THR A 41 7.52 -19.19 -4.73
C THR A 41 8.28 -18.39 -3.67
N PHE A 42 7.54 -17.68 -2.81
CA PHE A 42 8.05 -16.98 -1.64
C PHE A 42 7.61 -17.71 -0.36
N ASN A 43 8.56 -18.05 0.49
CA ASN A 43 8.30 -18.65 1.80
C ASN A 43 8.52 -17.61 2.89
N LEU A 44 7.46 -17.25 3.59
CA LEU A 44 7.46 -16.23 4.65
C LEU A 44 6.99 -16.85 5.96
N THR A 45 7.67 -16.54 7.05
CA THR A 45 7.27 -16.97 8.39
C THR A 45 7.08 -15.75 9.27
N ILE A 46 5.86 -15.55 9.73
CA ILE A 46 5.50 -14.53 10.72
C ILE A 46 5.68 -15.15 12.11
N LYS A 47 6.37 -14.47 13.01
CA LYS A 47 6.61 -15.00 14.36
C LYS A 47 6.89 -13.89 15.37
N ASP A 48 6.64 -14.20 16.61
CA ASP A 48 7.17 -13.41 17.74
C ASP A 48 8.69 -13.55 17.82
N THR A 49 9.34 -12.44 18.13
CA THR A 49 10.77 -12.34 18.35
C THR A 49 11.04 -11.25 19.40
N VAL A 50 12.31 -10.95 19.64
CA VAL A 50 12.68 -9.89 20.58
C VAL A 50 13.71 -8.97 19.93
N LYS A 51 13.59 -7.67 20.24
CA LYS A 51 14.55 -6.67 19.81
C LYS A 51 14.84 -5.69 20.93
N GLN A 52 16.10 -5.36 21.12
CA GLN A 52 16.54 -4.29 21.98
C GLN A 52 16.79 -3.04 21.14
N PHE A 53 15.95 -2.01 21.33
CA PHE A 53 16.08 -0.75 20.61
C PHE A 53 16.92 0.28 21.38
N ARG A 54 16.85 0.24 22.71
CA ARG A 54 17.53 1.15 23.64
C ARG A 54 18.14 0.34 24.76
N THR A 55 19.14 0.90 25.44
CA THR A 55 19.68 0.28 26.68
C THR A 55 18.55 0.08 27.70
N GLY A 56 18.36 -1.15 28.15
CA GLY A 56 17.28 -1.53 29.06
C GLY A 56 16.60 -2.83 28.63
N ASN A 57 15.28 -2.94 28.78
CA ASN A 57 14.56 -4.16 28.47
C ASN A 57 14.40 -4.37 26.96
N GLN A 58 14.43 -5.63 26.56
CA GLN A 58 14.00 -6.04 25.23
C GLN A 58 12.49 -5.87 25.07
N THR A 59 12.07 -5.64 23.83
CA THR A 59 10.65 -5.62 23.45
C THR A 59 10.32 -6.90 22.69
N VAL A 60 9.19 -7.53 23.01
CA VAL A 60 8.61 -8.56 22.15
C VAL A 60 8.11 -7.87 20.87
N THR A 61 8.69 -8.25 19.75
CA THR A 61 8.36 -7.74 18.41
C THR A 61 7.80 -8.86 17.56
N GLY A 62 7.00 -8.53 16.54
CA GLY A 62 6.68 -9.44 15.47
C GLY A 62 7.65 -9.25 14.30
N SER A 63 7.88 -10.28 13.53
CA SER A 63 8.69 -10.16 12.32
C SER A 63 8.25 -11.13 11.25
N ILE A 64 8.59 -10.81 10.01
CA ILE A 64 8.48 -11.71 8.87
C ILE A 64 9.87 -12.09 8.43
N SER A 65 10.15 -13.39 8.36
CA SER A 65 11.45 -13.92 7.97
C SER A 65 11.36 -14.65 6.63
N SER A 66 12.40 -14.55 5.83
CA SER A 66 12.66 -15.41 4.67
C SER A 66 13.42 -16.68 5.10
N PRO A 67 13.59 -17.68 4.22
CA PRO A 67 14.41 -18.85 4.52
C PRO A 67 15.87 -18.51 4.85
N ASN A 68 16.40 -17.43 4.27
CA ASN A 68 17.82 -17.07 4.36
C ASN A 68 18.13 -16.17 5.56
N VAL A 69 17.17 -15.30 5.94
CA VAL A 69 17.36 -14.28 6.98
C VAL A 69 16.27 -14.36 8.04
N LYS A 70 16.70 -14.41 9.30
CA LYS A 70 15.81 -14.30 10.46
C LYS A 70 15.76 -12.84 10.90
N ASN A 71 14.68 -12.16 10.57
CA ASN A 71 14.45 -10.78 10.99
C ASN A 71 13.90 -10.75 12.42
N ASN A 72 14.13 -9.64 13.10
CA ASN A 72 13.56 -9.37 14.42
C ASN A 72 12.69 -8.10 14.47
N PHE A 73 12.54 -7.43 13.34
CA PHE A 73 11.66 -6.28 13.12
C PHE A 73 11.68 -5.98 11.62
N TRP A 74 10.52 -5.77 11.00
CA TRP A 74 10.36 -5.59 9.56
C TRP A 74 10.76 -6.83 8.74
N GLY A 75 10.10 -7.04 7.62
CA GLY A 75 10.30 -8.21 6.76
C GLY A 75 11.26 -7.96 5.59
N PRO A 76 11.52 -8.98 4.76
CA PRO A 76 12.31 -8.82 3.54
C PRO A 76 11.60 -7.95 2.51
N THR A 77 12.36 -7.38 1.57
CA THR A 77 11.82 -6.75 0.37
C THR A 77 11.61 -7.81 -0.70
N LEU A 78 10.37 -8.10 -1.04
CA LEU A 78 10.03 -9.05 -2.11
C LEU A 78 10.29 -8.39 -3.47
N ILE A 79 11.07 -9.03 -4.32
CA ILE A 79 11.36 -8.55 -5.67
C ILE A 79 10.63 -9.44 -6.66
N VAL A 80 9.69 -8.86 -7.41
CA VAL A 80 8.86 -9.55 -8.38
C VAL A 80 8.90 -8.82 -9.73
N ASN A 81 8.65 -9.53 -10.82
CA ASN A 81 8.53 -8.90 -12.13
C ASN A 81 7.06 -8.89 -12.56
N LYS A 82 6.69 -7.91 -13.34
CA LYS A 82 5.41 -7.92 -14.03
C LYS A 82 5.27 -9.22 -14.85
N ASP A 83 4.07 -9.77 -14.83
CA ASP A 83 3.65 -11.03 -15.46
C ASP A 83 4.22 -12.32 -14.81
N ASP A 84 5.06 -12.24 -13.75
CA ASP A 84 5.39 -13.41 -12.96
C ASP A 84 4.11 -14.00 -12.33
N VAL A 85 3.99 -15.34 -12.34
CA VAL A 85 3.05 -16.07 -11.49
C VAL A 85 3.74 -16.27 -10.15
N ILE A 86 3.21 -15.69 -9.10
CA ILE A 86 3.80 -15.79 -7.75
C ILE A 86 2.92 -16.62 -6.82
N HIS A 87 3.59 -17.41 -6.00
CA HIS A 87 2.99 -18.26 -4.96
C HIS A 87 3.56 -17.84 -3.61
N MET A 88 2.70 -17.49 -2.66
CA MET A 88 3.10 -17.14 -1.31
C MET A 88 2.82 -18.29 -0.36
N ASN A 89 3.81 -18.73 0.39
CA ASN A 89 3.66 -19.64 1.52
C ASN A 89 3.84 -18.82 2.79
N VAL A 90 2.74 -18.38 3.41
CA VAL A 90 2.76 -17.53 4.60
C VAL A 90 2.42 -18.38 5.82
N THR A 91 3.41 -18.70 6.64
CA THR A 91 3.22 -19.44 7.89
C THR A 91 3.07 -18.48 9.05
N ASN A 92 1.96 -18.55 9.76
CA ASN A 92 1.74 -17.77 10.99
C ASN A 92 2.21 -18.56 12.22
N ASN A 93 3.35 -18.19 12.76
CA ASN A 93 3.89 -18.71 14.02
C ASN A 93 3.80 -17.69 15.18
N LEU A 94 2.91 -16.70 15.08
CA LEU A 94 2.51 -15.88 16.23
C LEU A 94 1.64 -16.71 17.17
N ASN A 95 1.55 -16.29 18.44
CA ASN A 95 0.61 -16.88 19.40
C ASN A 95 -0.85 -16.42 19.19
N GLU A 96 -1.10 -15.65 18.15
CA GLU A 96 -2.40 -15.05 17.82
C GLU A 96 -2.66 -15.13 16.30
N ALA A 97 -3.92 -14.98 15.89
CA ALA A 97 -4.28 -14.90 14.49
C ALA A 97 -3.76 -13.58 13.87
N THR A 98 -3.52 -13.60 12.55
CA THR A 98 -3.14 -12.41 11.78
C THR A 98 -3.70 -12.51 10.36
N THR A 99 -3.40 -11.52 9.54
CA THR A 99 -3.55 -11.54 8.09
C THR A 99 -2.28 -10.98 7.45
N ILE A 100 -2.14 -11.06 6.14
CA ILE A 100 -1.14 -10.29 5.38
C ILE A 100 -1.82 -9.75 4.12
N HIS A 101 -2.03 -8.45 4.11
CA HIS A 101 -2.50 -7.71 2.94
C HIS A 101 -1.32 -7.29 2.07
N TRP A 102 -1.50 -7.44 0.76
CA TRP A 102 -0.51 -7.09 -0.26
C TRP A 102 -0.84 -5.70 -0.83
N HIS A 103 -0.60 -4.67 -0.04
CA HIS A 103 -1.01 -3.29 -0.28
C HIS A 103 -0.49 -2.76 -1.63
N GLY A 104 -1.41 -2.37 -2.50
CA GLY A 104 -1.18 -1.90 -3.86
C GLY A 104 -1.09 -3.01 -4.91
N MET A 105 -1.12 -4.29 -4.54
CA MET A 105 -1.16 -5.39 -5.50
C MET A 105 -2.54 -5.54 -6.13
N HIS A 106 -2.58 -5.63 -7.46
CA HIS A 106 -3.77 -6.00 -8.21
C HIS A 106 -3.88 -7.52 -8.31
N LEU A 107 -4.83 -8.10 -7.61
CA LEU A 107 -4.95 -9.55 -7.39
C LEU A 107 -6.39 -9.98 -7.07
N PRO A 108 -6.75 -11.29 -7.15
CA PRO A 108 -8.09 -11.77 -6.79
C PRO A 108 -8.46 -11.49 -5.33
N ALA A 109 -9.70 -11.08 -5.07
CA ALA A 109 -10.18 -10.69 -3.73
C ALA A 109 -9.94 -11.75 -2.64
N ILE A 110 -10.10 -13.03 -2.96
CA ILE A 110 -9.81 -14.14 -2.02
C ILE A 110 -8.32 -14.23 -1.63
N MET A 111 -7.41 -13.60 -2.40
CA MET A 111 -5.96 -13.57 -2.17
C MET A 111 -5.48 -12.26 -1.56
N ASP A 112 -6.38 -11.30 -1.33
CA ASP A 112 -6.07 -9.92 -0.94
C ASP A 112 -5.43 -9.79 0.46
N GLY A 113 -5.79 -10.69 1.36
CA GLY A 113 -5.24 -10.69 2.73
C GLY A 113 -5.85 -9.66 3.67
N GLY A 114 -7.04 -9.17 3.35
CA GLY A 114 -7.85 -8.31 4.20
C GLY A 114 -8.46 -9.03 5.41
N PRO A 115 -9.41 -8.40 6.13
CA PRO A 115 -10.01 -8.96 7.35
C PRO A 115 -10.71 -10.32 7.18
N HIS A 116 -11.01 -10.70 5.93
CA HIS A 116 -11.66 -11.96 5.59
C HIS A 116 -10.71 -13.14 5.38
N GLN A 117 -9.41 -12.90 5.18
CA GLN A 117 -8.39 -13.93 4.96
C GLN A 117 -7.54 -14.14 6.22
N VAL A 118 -8.20 -14.52 7.32
CA VAL A 118 -7.55 -14.75 8.61
C VAL A 118 -6.62 -15.96 8.54
N ILE A 119 -5.39 -15.80 9.03
CA ILE A 119 -4.39 -16.85 9.18
C ILE A 119 -4.29 -17.21 10.66
N PRO A 120 -4.93 -18.29 11.12
CA PRO A 120 -4.83 -18.73 12.51
C PRO A 120 -3.40 -19.03 12.94
N SER A 121 -3.12 -18.94 14.25
CA SER A 121 -1.82 -19.35 14.80
C SER A 121 -1.47 -20.79 14.41
N GLY A 122 -0.22 -21.02 14.02
CA GLY A 122 0.28 -22.33 13.62
C GLY A 122 -0.15 -22.81 12.23
N THR A 123 -0.79 -21.97 11.41
CA THR A 123 -1.31 -22.38 10.09
C THR A 123 -0.52 -21.75 8.94
N LEU A 124 -0.70 -22.35 7.75
CA LEU A 124 -0.13 -21.93 6.48
C LEU A 124 -1.24 -21.38 5.58
N TRP A 125 -1.04 -20.18 5.00
CA TRP A 125 -1.88 -19.59 3.97
C TRP A 125 -1.10 -19.52 2.66
N GLN A 126 -1.73 -19.90 1.54
CA GLN A 126 -1.06 -20.06 0.25
C GLN A 126 -1.76 -19.32 -0.89
N PRO A 127 -1.77 -17.98 -0.86
CA PRO A 127 -2.30 -17.20 -1.97
C PRO A 127 -1.35 -17.22 -3.18
N TYR A 128 -1.94 -17.06 -4.38
CA TYR A 128 -1.18 -16.99 -5.62
C TYR A 128 -1.89 -16.09 -6.63
N TRP A 129 -1.12 -15.41 -7.46
CA TRP A 129 -1.66 -14.57 -8.54
C TRP A 129 -0.59 -14.28 -9.60
N THR A 130 -1.04 -13.75 -10.74
CA THR A 130 -0.13 -13.18 -11.75
C THR A 130 0.05 -11.70 -11.46
N VAL A 131 1.29 -11.22 -11.36
CA VAL A 131 1.61 -9.80 -11.12
C VAL A 131 1.19 -8.96 -12.32
N LYS A 132 0.11 -8.20 -12.19
CA LYS A 132 -0.40 -7.31 -13.24
C LYS A 132 0.11 -5.87 -13.12
N ASN A 133 0.58 -5.51 -11.95
CA ASN A 133 1.10 -4.18 -11.66
C ASN A 133 2.26 -3.81 -12.60
N GLN A 134 2.35 -2.54 -12.95
CA GLN A 134 3.57 -1.95 -13.52
C GLN A 134 4.64 -1.77 -12.43
N ALA A 135 5.87 -1.37 -12.84
CA ALA A 135 6.95 -1.12 -11.90
C ALA A 135 6.54 -0.10 -10.83
N ALA A 136 6.61 -0.50 -9.57
CA ALA A 136 6.17 0.28 -8.41
C ALA A 136 6.85 -0.18 -7.12
N THR A 137 6.78 0.66 -6.09
CA THR A 137 7.13 0.32 -4.72
C THR A 137 5.86 0.11 -3.92
N LEU A 138 5.55 -1.14 -3.61
CA LEU A 138 4.42 -1.57 -2.83
C LEU A 138 4.90 -2.11 -1.49
N TRP A 139 3.98 -2.54 -0.62
CA TRP A 139 4.35 -3.12 0.66
C TRP A 139 3.33 -4.16 1.12
N TYR A 140 3.64 -4.91 2.15
CA TYR A 140 2.72 -5.88 2.77
C TYR A 140 2.70 -5.69 4.27
N HIS A 141 1.52 -5.84 4.86
CA HIS A 141 1.30 -5.65 6.29
C HIS A 141 0.07 -6.42 6.79
N PRO A 142 -0.06 -6.67 8.09
CA PRO A 142 -1.29 -7.21 8.67
C PRO A 142 -2.49 -6.29 8.44
N HIS A 143 -3.67 -6.89 8.30
CA HIS A 143 -4.94 -6.18 8.11
C HIS A 143 -6.08 -6.86 8.90
N LEU A 144 -5.75 -7.50 10.02
CA LEU A 144 -6.75 -8.12 10.88
C LEU A 144 -7.46 -7.04 11.70
N HIS A 145 -8.78 -6.92 11.51
CA HIS A 145 -9.62 -5.94 12.22
C HIS A 145 -9.37 -5.98 13.74
N GLN A 146 -9.17 -4.81 14.35
CA GLN A 146 -8.80 -4.58 15.74
C GLN A 146 -7.37 -5.03 16.15
N SER A 147 -6.52 -5.40 15.19
CA SER A 147 -5.15 -5.85 15.48
C SER A 147 -4.10 -5.27 14.54
N THR A 148 -4.49 -4.56 13.47
CA THR A 148 -3.58 -3.99 12.46
C THR A 148 -2.56 -3.08 13.11
N GLN A 149 -2.99 -2.13 13.93
CA GLN A 149 -2.10 -1.20 14.64
C GLN A 149 -1.05 -1.91 15.47
N SER A 150 -1.46 -2.89 16.29
CA SER A 150 -0.54 -3.58 17.19
C SER A 150 0.50 -4.41 16.43
N HIS A 151 0.08 -5.13 15.39
CA HIS A 151 0.97 -5.96 14.59
C HIS A 151 1.99 -5.12 13.79
N VAL A 152 1.54 -4.03 13.15
CA VAL A 152 2.45 -3.09 12.46
C VAL A 152 3.36 -2.37 13.44
N THR A 153 2.87 -2.00 14.63
CA THR A 153 3.71 -1.41 15.69
C THR A 153 4.82 -2.35 16.10
N LYS A 154 4.53 -3.65 16.24
CA LYS A 154 5.52 -4.69 16.56
C LYS A 154 6.53 -4.93 15.44
N GLY A 155 6.29 -4.46 14.21
CA GLY A 155 7.22 -4.57 13.08
C GLY A 155 6.85 -5.61 12.04
N VAL A 156 5.62 -6.12 12.05
CA VAL A 156 5.14 -7.03 11.00
C VAL A 156 4.81 -6.22 9.74
N GLY A 157 5.58 -6.42 8.69
CA GLY A 157 5.43 -5.73 7.40
C GLY A 157 6.73 -5.78 6.58
N GLY A 158 6.68 -5.38 5.32
CA GLY A 158 7.84 -5.33 4.42
C GLY A 158 7.48 -4.75 3.05
N PHE A 159 8.48 -4.54 2.21
CA PHE A 159 8.30 -3.98 0.88
C PHE A 159 8.06 -5.04 -0.20
N ILE A 160 7.40 -4.62 -1.27
CA ILE A 160 7.37 -5.34 -2.54
C ILE A 160 7.84 -4.36 -3.62
N ILE A 161 8.85 -4.74 -4.39
CA ILE A 161 9.28 -3.99 -5.58
C ILE A 161 8.86 -4.77 -6.81
N VAL A 162 7.95 -4.19 -7.57
CA VAL A 162 7.59 -4.69 -8.90
C VAL A 162 8.55 -4.09 -9.91
N LYS A 163 9.08 -4.92 -10.80
CA LYS A 163 9.94 -4.52 -11.92
C LYS A 163 9.25 -4.81 -13.24
N ASP A 164 9.50 -3.95 -14.24
CA ASP A 164 9.05 -4.16 -15.61
C ASP A 164 10.09 -3.66 -16.63
N ALA A 165 9.81 -3.91 -17.92
CA ALA A 165 10.70 -3.51 -19.01
C ALA A 165 10.77 -1.98 -19.18
N ALA A 166 9.70 -1.26 -18.87
CA ALA A 166 9.66 0.20 -19.01
C ALA A 166 10.59 0.87 -18.00
N GLU A 167 10.52 0.44 -16.73
CA GLU A 167 11.44 0.91 -15.68
C GLU A 167 12.89 0.51 -15.99
N ALA A 168 13.12 -0.73 -16.45
CA ALA A 168 14.45 -1.24 -16.77
C ALA A 168 15.16 -0.45 -17.88
N ALA A 169 14.40 0.16 -18.79
CA ALA A 169 14.94 0.98 -19.88
C ALA A 169 15.40 2.39 -19.44
N LEU A 170 15.04 2.83 -18.23
CA LEU A 170 15.40 4.16 -17.75
C LEU A 170 16.83 4.20 -17.19
N ALA A 171 17.50 5.34 -17.36
CA ALA A 171 18.79 5.62 -16.72
C ALA A 171 18.59 6.16 -15.30
N ILE A 172 18.12 5.31 -14.39
CA ILE A 172 17.90 5.62 -12.97
C ILE A 172 18.61 4.61 -12.06
N PRO A 173 18.96 4.98 -10.82
CA PRO A 173 19.56 4.07 -9.85
C PRO A 173 18.68 2.84 -9.59
N ARG A 174 19.31 1.64 -9.49
CA ARG A 174 18.60 0.37 -9.27
C ARG A 174 19.40 -0.71 -8.55
N THR A 175 20.60 -0.39 -8.08
CA THR A 175 21.41 -1.33 -7.31
C THR A 175 20.96 -1.29 -5.85
N TYR A 176 20.12 -2.27 -5.49
CA TYR A 176 19.50 -2.35 -4.17
C TYR A 176 20.54 -2.30 -3.03
N GLY A 177 20.34 -1.40 -2.07
CA GLY A 177 21.24 -1.19 -0.94
C GLY A 177 22.55 -0.47 -1.27
N VAL A 178 22.74 -0.01 -2.52
CA VAL A 178 23.92 0.75 -2.96
C VAL A 178 23.54 2.15 -3.45
N ASP A 179 22.62 2.25 -4.40
CA ASP A 179 22.10 3.51 -4.92
C ASP A 179 20.56 3.53 -5.03
N ASP A 180 19.90 2.42 -4.65
CA ASP A 180 18.43 2.25 -4.58
C ASP A 180 18.06 1.69 -3.20
N PHE A 181 17.39 2.47 -2.36
CA PHE A 181 17.12 2.15 -0.96
C PHE A 181 15.62 2.21 -0.66
N VAL A 182 15.10 1.18 0.01
CA VAL A 182 13.76 1.22 0.63
C VAL A 182 13.84 1.80 2.04
N MET A 183 12.86 2.63 2.40
CA MET A 183 12.82 3.35 3.67
C MET A 183 11.39 3.38 4.23
N ALA A 184 11.09 2.49 5.17
CA ALA A 184 9.88 2.52 5.97
C ALA A 184 10.04 3.55 7.09
N LEU A 185 9.40 4.70 6.93
CA LEU A 185 9.41 5.80 7.88
C LEU A 185 8.36 5.56 8.95
N SER A 186 8.77 5.58 10.20
CA SER A 186 7.86 5.39 11.33
C SER A 186 8.38 6.08 12.59
N SER A 187 7.55 6.17 13.60
CA SER A 187 7.98 6.55 14.95
C SER A 187 7.44 5.59 15.99
N ARG A 188 8.14 5.45 17.10
CA ARG A 188 7.74 4.56 18.19
C ARG A 188 7.91 5.27 19.53
N ARG A 189 7.11 4.82 20.51
CA ARG A 189 7.21 5.26 21.90
C ARG A 189 7.90 4.19 22.73
N PHE A 190 8.67 4.63 23.72
CA PHE A 190 9.36 3.75 24.66
C PHE A 190 8.92 4.04 26.08
N LEU A 191 8.74 2.98 26.87
CA LEU A 191 8.34 3.08 28.27
C LEU A 191 9.46 3.72 29.09
N ALA A 192 9.16 4.78 29.83
CA ALA A 192 10.15 5.56 30.58
C ALA A 192 10.91 4.72 31.63
N THR A 193 10.25 3.71 32.22
CA THR A 193 10.79 2.87 33.29
C THR A 193 11.67 1.73 32.80
N THR A 194 11.44 1.21 31.59
CA THR A 194 12.06 -0.02 31.10
C THR A 194 12.84 0.17 29.80
N ASN A 195 12.63 1.28 29.09
CA ASN A 195 13.09 1.49 27.71
C ASN A 195 12.59 0.42 26.70
N ALA A 196 11.65 -0.44 27.06
CA ALA A 196 10.96 -1.30 26.10
C ALA A 196 10.05 -0.47 25.21
N MET A 197 9.90 -0.86 23.94
CA MET A 197 8.96 -0.22 23.02
C MET A 197 7.51 -0.50 23.45
N ALA A 198 6.67 0.51 23.46
CA ALA A 198 5.23 0.33 23.62
C ALA A 198 4.66 -0.32 22.37
N THR A 199 4.03 -1.49 22.52
CA THR A 199 3.44 -2.25 21.40
C THR A 199 1.98 -1.91 21.15
N GLN A 200 1.36 -1.17 22.06
CA GLN A 200 0.07 -0.52 21.89
C GLN A 200 0.26 0.97 22.15
N LEU A 201 -0.06 1.79 21.17
CA LEU A 201 0.03 3.24 21.30
C LEU A 201 -1.31 3.76 21.81
N ILE A 202 -1.28 4.32 23.03
CA ILE A 202 -2.49 4.91 23.65
C ILE A 202 -2.88 6.22 22.96
N ASP A 203 -1.91 6.90 22.34
CA ASP A 203 -2.05 8.24 21.73
C ASP A 203 -1.53 8.34 20.29
N ASN A 204 -1.45 7.22 19.59
CA ASN A 204 -1.25 7.11 18.14
C ASN A 204 0.07 7.70 17.57
N TYR A 205 0.87 8.42 18.38
CA TYR A 205 2.09 9.08 17.94
C TYR A 205 3.32 8.59 18.70
N GLY A 206 4.36 8.24 17.97
CA GLY A 206 5.67 7.90 18.53
C GLY A 206 6.50 9.12 18.90
N ASP A 207 7.47 8.93 19.79
CA ASP A 207 8.40 9.96 20.30
C ASP A 207 9.77 9.88 19.65
N TYR A 208 10.10 8.79 18.97
CA TYR A 208 11.40 8.52 18.38
C TYR A 208 11.24 8.05 16.94
N ALA A 209 11.83 8.80 16.01
CA ALA A 209 11.82 8.45 14.60
C ALA A 209 12.67 7.20 14.33
N MET A 210 12.19 6.39 13.39
CA MET A 210 12.85 5.17 12.91
C MET A 210 12.80 5.09 11.40
N VAL A 211 13.82 4.47 10.80
CA VAL A 211 13.76 3.97 9.41
C VAL A 211 14.09 2.48 9.43
N ASN A 212 13.25 1.66 8.80
CA ASN A 212 13.40 0.21 8.75
C ASN A 212 13.65 -0.44 10.12
N GLY A 213 12.99 0.07 11.18
CA GLY A 213 13.17 -0.40 12.55
C GLY A 213 14.50 -0.03 13.21
N THR A 214 15.23 0.95 12.68
CA THR A 214 16.46 1.49 13.26
C THR A 214 16.19 2.87 13.85
N LEU A 215 16.50 3.06 15.14
CA LEU A 215 16.43 4.36 15.82
C LEU A 215 17.64 5.22 15.45
N ASN A 216 17.44 6.54 15.31
CA ASN A 216 18.49 7.48 14.93
C ASN A 216 19.35 6.93 13.78
N PRO A 217 18.75 6.57 12.65
CA PRO A 217 19.46 5.87 11.60
C PRO A 217 20.46 6.76 10.88
N GLN A 218 21.57 6.13 10.41
CA GLN A 218 22.48 6.71 9.45
C GLN A 218 22.72 5.74 8.28
N VAL A 219 23.01 6.31 7.11
CA VAL A 219 23.37 5.57 5.90
C VAL A 219 24.47 6.28 5.14
N SER A 220 25.35 5.52 4.46
CA SER A 220 26.30 6.10 3.52
C SER A 220 25.71 6.05 2.11
N LEU A 221 25.56 7.21 1.47
CA LEU A 221 25.07 7.32 0.11
C LEU A 221 26.21 7.77 -0.82
N PRO A 222 26.35 7.16 -2.01
CA PRO A 222 27.41 7.52 -2.94
C PRO A 222 27.16 8.91 -3.57
N LYS A 223 28.25 9.62 -3.87
CA LYS A 223 28.26 10.94 -4.54
C LYS A 223 27.81 10.83 -6.01
N GLN A 224 26.52 10.51 -6.21
CA GLN A 224 25.87 10.32 -7.52
C GLN A 224 24.37 10.62 -7.39
N VAL A 225 23.56 10.36 -8.39
CA VAL A 225 22.11 10.29 -8.23
C VAL A 225 21.80 9.01 -7.47
N VAL A 226 20.97 9.11 -6.42
CA VAL A 226 20.48 7.98 -5.63
C VAL A 226 18.95 7.95 -5.65
N ARG A 227 18.38 6.75 -5.59
CA ARG A 227 16.92 6.52 -5.51
C ARG A 227 16.56 6.14 -4.10
N LEU A 228 15.61 6.86 -3.50
CA LEU A 228 15.04 6.54 -2.20
C LEU A 228 13.57 6.21 -2.40
N ARG A 229 13.16 5.01 -1.97
CA ARG A 229 11.79 4.51 -2.00
C ARG A 229 11.19 4.68 -0.63
N LEU A 230 10.40 5.72 -0.44
CA LEU A 230 9.86 6.12 0.85
C LEU A 230 8.45 5.54 1.02
N LEU A 231 8.21 4.91 2.16
CA LEU A 231 6.90 4.50 2.64
C LEU A 231 6.63 5.22 3.96
N ASN A 232 5.50 5.87 4.09
CA ASN A 232 5.04 6.29 5.41
C ASN A 232 4.34 5.11 6.11
N ALA A 233 5.12 4.38 6.93
CA ALA A 233 4.68 3.24 7.75
C ALA A 233 4.30 3.64 9.18
N GLU A 234 3.83 4.86 9.37
CA GLU A 234 3.31 5.36 10.64
C GLU A 234 1.93 4.79 10.95
N ILE A 235 1.62 4.83 12.22
CA ILE A 235 0.28 4.50 12.70
C ILE A 235 -0.71 5.60 12.31
N GLN A 236 -0.29 6.87 12.43
CA GLN A 236 -1.15 8.02 12.12
C GLN A 236 -0.40 9.24 11.58
N ARG A 237 0.88 9.46 11.95
CA ARG A 237 1.63 10.68 11.62
C ARG A 237 1.81 10.87 10.11
N ALA A 238 1.51 12.07 9.62
CA ALA A 238 1.93 12.53 8.30
C ALA A 238 3.32 13.18 8.38
N TYR A 239 4.07 13.13 7.29
CA TYR A 239 5.38 13.76 7.16
C TYR A 239 5.35 14.86 6.10
N ASN A 240 6.08 15.96 6.36
CA ASN A 240 6.49 16.92 5.35
C ASN A 240 8.00 16.79 5.16
N ILE A 241 8.42 16.01 4.18
CA ILE A 241 9.79 15.55 4.00
C ILE A 241 10.61 16.59 3.23
N GLY A 242 11.87 16.78 3.64
CA GLY A 242 12.84 17.59 2.93
C GLY A 242 14.26 17.37 3.45
N PHE A 243 15.24 17.96 2.79
CA PHE A 243 16.64 17.87 3.20
C PHE A 243 17.06 19.09 4.03
N SER A 244 18.05 18.89 4.92
CA SER A 244 18.53 19.93 5.86
C SER A 244 19.14 21.16 5.16
N ASP A 245 19.62 21.02 3.94
CA ASP A 245 20.17 22.09 3.12
C ASP A 245 19.17 22.67 2.10
N ASN A 246 17.88 22.29 2.20
CA ASN A 246 16.81 22.71 1.29
C ASN A 246 17.06 22.39 -0.20
N ARG A 247 17.90 21.39 -0.50
CA ARG A 247 18.13 20.96 -1.89
C ARG A 247 16.85 20.50 -2.55
N THR A 248 16.78 20.69 -3.85
CA THR A 248 15.78 20.10 -4.72
C THR A 248 16.02 18.59 -4.82
N PHE A 249 14.93 17.81 -4.78
CA PHE A 249 14.89 16.41 -5.13
C PHE A 249 13.71 16.16 -6.06
N TYR A 250 13.64 14.99 -6.68
CA TYR A 250 12.71 14.75 -7.78
C TYR A 250 11.84 13.55 -7.48
N VAL A 251 10.53 13.76 -7.40
CA VAL A 251 9.57 12.66 -7.30
C VAL A 251 9.45 12.00 -8.67
N ILE A 252 9.65 10.69 -8.73
CA ILE A 252 9.62 9.91 -9.97
C ILE A 252 8.52 8.85 -10.00
N ALA A 253 7.97 8.48 -8.84
CA ALA A 253 6.88 7.53 -8.73
C ALA A 253 5.99 7.84 -7.54
N ASN A 254 4.74 7.43 -7.66
CA ASN A 254 3.75 7.33 -6.59
C ASN A 254 3.50 5.86 -6.24
N ASP A 255 2.46 5.62 -5.44
CA ASP A 255 2.04 4.34 -4.90
C ASP A 255 2.10 3.20 -5.93
N ASP A 256 1.50 3.38 -7.12
CA ASP A 256 1.30 2.32 -8.10
C ASP A 256 2.05 2.54 -9.43
N GLY A 257 3.08 3.36 -9.43
CA GLY A 257 3.93 3.46 -10.61
C GLY A 257 4.67 4.76 -10.83
N LEU A 258 5.49 4.75 -11.86
CA LEU A 258 6.29 5.88 -12.28
C LEU A 258 5.42 7.02 -12.82
N LEU A 259 5.87 8.24 -12.61
CA LEU A 259 5.34 9.45 -13.26
C LEU A 259 5.82 9.53 -14.71
N GLU A 260 5.24 10.45 -15.48
CA GLU A 260 5.68 10.71 -16.86
C GLU A 260 6.99 11.51 -16.92
N THR A 261 7.19 12.37 -15.93
CA THR A 261 8.37 13.23 -15.76
C THR A 261 8.75 13.35 -14.31
N PRO A 262 10.04 13.53 -13.98
CA PRO A 262 10.47 13.85 -12.63
C PRO A 262 9.92 15.21 -12.17
N ILE A 263 9.31 15.26 -11.00
CA ILE A 263 8.73 16.48 -10.43
C ILE A 263 9.65 17.03 -9.36
N ALA A 264 10.22 18.21 -9.62
CA ALA A 264 11.14 18.89 -8.70
C ALA A 264 10.41 19.48 -7.50
N VAL A 265 10.86 19.15 -6.29
CA VAL A 265 10.31 19.65 -5.02
C VAL A 265 11.43 19.88 -4.00
N THR A 266 11.16 20.70 -2.98
CA THR A 266 12.02 20.87 -1.80
C THR A 266 11.32 20.39 -0.53
N ARG A 267 10.01 20.16 -0.59
CA ARG A 267 9.16 19.61 0.47
C ARG A 267 8.15 18.65 -0.15
N LEU A 268 7.89 17.57 0.55
CA LEU A 268 7.00 16.49 0.08
C LEU A 268 6.12 16.01 1.23
N PRO A 269 4.84 16.39 1.26
CA PRO A 269 3.84 15.76 2.11
C PRO A 269 3.69 14.28 1.78
N LEU A 270 3.67 13.44 2.82
CA LEU A 270 3.50 11.99 2.70
C LEU A 270 2.66 11.51 3.88
N THR A 271 1.46 11.01 3.61
CA THR A 271 0.54 10.52 4.63
C THR A 271 0.63 9.00 4.78
N THR A 272 -0.02 8.43 5.79
CA THR A 272 0.11 7.00 6.14
C THR A 272 -0.27 6.09 4.96
N GLY A 273 0.52 5.05 4.72
CA GLY A 273 0.33 4.11 3.61
C GLY A 273 0.80 4.61 2.24
N GLU A 274 0.99 5.92 2.04
CA GLU A 274 1.53 6.45 0.78
C GLU A 274 2.97 6.05 0.57
N ARG A 275 3.32 5.77 -0.71
CA ARG A 275 4.70 5.53 -1.17
C ARG A 275 5.05 6.55 -2.22
N VAL A 276 6.31 6.95 -2.21
CA VAL A 276 6.90 7.78 -3.26
C VAL A 276 8.33 7.31 -3.51
N GLU A 277 8.77 7.44 -4.75
CA GLU A 277 10.16 7.27 -5.10
C GLU A 277 10.76 8.61 -5.49
N ILE A 278 11.91 8.91 -4.90
CA ILE A 278 12.59 10.17 -5.17
C ILE A 278 14.01 9.93 -5.69
N LEU A 279 14.46 10.77 -6.61
CA LEU A 279 15.86 10.87 -7.00
C LEU A 279 16.50 12.07 -6.30
N VAL A 280 17.62 11.81 -5.63
CA VAL A 280 18.43 12.83 -4.95
C VAL A 280 19.77 12.94 -5.67
N ASN A 281 20.09 14.12 -6.19
CA ASN A 281 21.36 14.37 -6.85
C ASN A 281 22.43 14.79 -5.81
N LEU A 282 23.40 13.92 -5.57
CA LEU A 282 24.51 14.12 -4.64
C LEU A 282 25.84 14.42 -5.37
N THR A 283 25.82 14.62 -6.69
CA THR A 283 27.05 14.80 -7.49
C THR A 283 27.89 16.02 -7.11
N SER A 284 27.23 17.07 -6.60
CA SER A 284 27.91 18.29 -6.10
C SER A 284 28.35 18.22 -4.64
N SER A 285 27.94 17.18 -3.90
CA SER A 285 28.28 17.03 -2.48
C SER A 285 29.76 16.65 -2.30
N THR A 286 30.34 17.01 -1.18
CA THR A 286 31.73 16.65 -0.83
C THR A 286 31.77 15.28 -0.15
N VAL A 287 32.64 14.38 -0.57
CA VAL A 287 32.87 13.09 0.12
C VAL A 287 33.30 13.35 1.56
N GLY A 288 32.69 12.66 2.52
CA GLY A 288 32.87 12.87 3.95
C GLY A 288 32.01 13.96 4.58
N SER A 289 31.26 14.74 3.78
CA SER A 289 30.24 15.66 4.33
C SER A 289 28.97 14.91 4.72
N THR A 290 28.11 15.56 5.48
CA THR A 290 26.84 15.00 5.96
C THR A 290 25.64 15.80 5.48
N LEU A 291 24.47 15.15 5.47
CA LEU A 291 23.18 15.69 5.09
C LEU A 291 22.11 14.97 5.91
N ASP A 292 21.04 15.66 6.30
CA ASP A 292 19.91 15.01 6.97
C ASP A 292 18.66 15.03 6.10
N LEU A 293 17.94 13.90 6.04
CA LEU A 293 16.55 13.85 5.65
C LEU A 293 15.72 14.17 6.88
N LYS A 294 14.81 15.13 6.77
CA LYS A 294 14.03 15.66 7.90
C LYS A 294 12.53 15.62 7.64
N ALA A 295 11.78 15.56 8.71
CA ALA A 295 10.36 15.89 8.73
C ALA A 295 10.20 17.35 9.19
N TYR A 296 9.66 18.20 8.34
CA TYR A 296 9.37 19.61 8.62
C TYR A 296 7.92 19.74 9.09
N ASN A 297 7.65 19.20 10.28
CA ASN A 297 6.31 18.99 10.81
C ASN A 297 5.86 20.03 11.84
N SER A 298 6.54 21.18 11.94
CA SER A 298 6.02 22.29 12.78
C SER A 298 4.87 23.02 12.08
N THR A 299 4.01 23.67 12.87
CA THR A 299 2.92 24.50 12.34
C THR A 299 3.43 25.51 11.31
N ALA A 300 4.57 26.17 11.57
CA ALA A 300 5.16 27.13 10.65
C ALA A 300 5.55 26.50 9.30
N GLU A 301 6.14 25.31 9.32
CA GLU A 301 6.55 24.61 8.10
C GLU A 301 5.34 24.06 7.30
N ILE A 302 4.33 23.52 7.98
CA ILE A 302 3.11 23.08 7.33
C ILE A 302 2.33 24.27 6.74
N GLN A 303 2.36 25.43 7.40
CA GLN A 303 1.76 26.66 6.87
C GLN A 303 2.37 27.09 5.51
N LEU A 304 3.65 26.78 5.27
CA LEU A 304 4.30 27.07 3.98
C LEU A 304 3.76 26.21 2.82
N LEU A 305 3.23 25.01 3.12
CA LEU A 305 2.58 24.16 2.10
C LEU A 305 1.24 24.75 1.63
N THR A 306 0.60 25.54 2.49
CA THR A 306 -0.76 26.04 2.29
C THR A 306 -0.87 27.48 2.82
N PRO A 307 -0.18 28.47 2.21
CA PRO A 307 -0.18 29.84 2.68
C PRO A 307 -1.60 30.40 2.83
N GLY A 308 -1.88 30.97 4.01
CA GLY A 308 -3.19 31.56 4.32
C GLY A 308 -4.30 30.58 4.71
N GLN A 309 -4.02 29.26 4.74
CA GLN A 309 -4.98 28.25 5.18
C GLN A 309 -4.65 27.73 6.58
N SER A 310 -5.64 27.14 7.26
CA SER A 310 -5.43 26.49 8.55
C SER A 310 -4.58 25.23 8.41
N THR A 311 -3.69 25.00 9.37
CA THR A 311 -2.92 23.75 9.50
C THR A 311 -3.63 22.72 10.39
N PHE A 312 -4.78 23.08 10.95
CA PHE A 312 -5.55 22.22 11.83
C PHE A 312 -5.93 20.91 11.14
N GLY A 313 -5.86 19.80 11.87
CA GLY A 313 -6.17 18.47 11.35
C GLY A 313 -5.05 17.79 10.56
N TRP A 314 -3.86 18.42 10.43
CA TRP A 314 -2.69 17.72 9.92
C TRP A 314 -2.17 16.73 10.97
N PRO A 315 -2.09 15.41 10.65
CA PRO A 315 -1.72 14.39 11.63
C PRO A 315 -0.29 14.58 12.15
N GLY A 316 -0.16 14.78 13.47
CA GLY A 316 1.12 15.05 14.13
C GLY A 316 1.39 16.52 14.46
N LEU A 317 0.41 17.42 14.26
CA LEU A 317 0.43 18.78 14.81
C LEU A 317 -0.34 18.88 16.14
N GLU A 318 -1.12 17.86 16.48
CA GLU A 318 -1.93 17.85 17.68
C GLU A 318 -1.06 17.88 18.94
N GLY A 319 -1.42 18.74 19.87
CA GLY A 319 -0.71 18.92 21.13
C GLY A 319 0.60 19.70 20.98
N ASN A 320 1.23 19.98 22.12
CA ASN A 320 2.57 20.51 22.16
C ASN A 320 3.58 19.40 22.45
N PRO A 321 4.83 19.51 22.00
CA PRO A 321 5.89 18.60 22.41
C PRO A 321 5.96 18.58 23.93
N THR A 322 5.71 17.44 24.53
CA THR A 322 5.77 17.27 25.98
C THR A 322 6.67 16.12 26.32
N THR A 323 7.36 16.22 27.45
CA THR A 323 8.12 15.08 27.96
C THR A 323 7.13 13.94 28.29
N PRO A 324 7.34 12.72 27.79
CA PRO A 324 6.47 11.59 28.14
C PRO A 324 6.41 11.40 29.65
N THR A 325 5.23 11.48 30.23
CA THR A 325 5.02 11.25 31.66
C THR A 325 4.50 9.83 31.88
N GLY A 326 5.41 8.88 32.13
CA GLY A 326 5.07 7.48 32.39
C GLY A 326 4.54 6.71 31.18
N ASN A 327 3.82 5.60 31.41
CA ASN A 327 3.24 4.76 30.35
C ASN A 327 2.06 5.42 29.63
N ASN A 328 1.48 6.44 30.26
CA ASN A 328 0.31 7.18 29.81
C ASN A 328 0.68 8.64 29.58
N GLY A 329 1.64 8.91 28.69
CA GLY A 329 1.92 10.29 28.25
C GLY A 329 0.62 10.98 27.81
N PRO A 330 0.62 12.32 27.65
CA PRO A 330 -0.59 13.04 27.26
C PRO A 330 -1.16 12.46 25.95
N ILE A 331 -2.47 12.28 25.93
CA ILE A 331 -3.20 11.63 24.82
C ILE A 331 -2.91 12.30 23.46
N ASN A 332 -2.51 13.56 23.44
CA ASN A 332 -2.27 14.36 22.24
C ASN A 332 -0.88 15.03 22.22
N GLY A 333 0.12 14.42 22.84
CA GLY A 333 1.47 14.99 22.87
C GLY A 333 2.54 13.94 22.72
N GLY A 334 3.35 14.03 21.67
CA GLY A 334 4.58 13.27 21.49
C GLY A 334 5.75 14.22 21.31
N LEU A 335 6.98 13.80 21.60
CA LEU A 335 8.18 14.64 21.44
C LEU A 335 8.39 15.12 20.00
N LEU A 336 7.82 14.41 19.02
CA LEU A 336 7.91 14.75 17.60
C LEU A 336 6.71 15.57 17.09
N ASN A 337 5.66 15.77 17.90
CA ASN A 337 4.50 16.52 17.47
C ASN A 337 4.83 18.01 17.34
N ASN A 338 4.33 18.64 16.29
CA ASN A 338 4.53 20.05 15.98
C ASN A 338 6.02 20.49 16.01
N THR A 339 6.92 19.60 15.57
CA THR A 339 8.36 19.87 15.54
C THR A 339 8.97 19.50 14.18
N THR A 340 10.13 20.10 13.88
CA THR A 340 11.01 19.64 12.82
C THR A 340 12.05 18.70 13.42
N PHE A 341 12.16 17.48 12.87
CA PHE A 341 13.07 16.46 13.41
C PHE A 341 13.80 15.67 12.31
N ASN A 342 14.93 15.06 12.68
CA ASN A 342 15.70 14.23 11.76
C ASN A 342 15.03 12.85 11.60
N ILE A 343 14.91 12.41 10.33
CA ILE A 343 14.47 11.06 9.95
C ILE A 343 15.69 10.17 9.73
N LEU A 344 16.70 10.68 8.98
CA LEU A 344 17.86 9.91 8.56
C LEU A 344 19.09 10.83 8.46
N HIS A 345 20.20 10.39 9.04
CA HIS A 345 21.51 11.01 8.84
C HIS A 345 22.23 10.35 7.66
N ILE A 346 22.74 11.15 6.73
CA ILE A 346 23.35 10.69 5.48
C ILE A 346 24.82 11.10 5.47
N ASN A 347 25.70 10.12 5.31
CA ASN A 347 27.12 10.34 5.08
C ASN A 347 27.40 10.23 3.58
N ILE A 348 28.10 11.19 3.00
CA ILE A 348 28.42 11.17 1.57
C ILE A 348 29.67 10.33 1.34
N ALA A 349 29.51 9.23 0.63
CA ALA A 349 30.58 8.32 0.22
C ALA A 349 31.08 8.65 -1.20
N ALA A 350 32.18 8.02 -1.60
CA ALA A 350 32.67 8.10 -2.99
C ALA A 350 31.64 7.51 -3.96
N ALA A 351 31.61 8.03 -5.19
CA ALA A 351 30.76 7.48 -6.24
C ALA A 351 31.15 6.03 -6.57
N THR A 352 30.16 5.25 -7.01
CA THR A 352 30.38 3.87 -7.44
C THR A 352 30.84 3.82 -8.92
N THR A 353 31.36 2.67 -9.34
CA THR A 353 31.61 2.43 -10.78
C THR A 353 30.28 2.43 -11.54
N GLY A 354 30.23 3.14 -12.69
CA GLY A 354 29.00 3.26 -13.48
C GLY A 354 27.94 4.18 -12.86
N ALA A 355 28.35 5.11 -12.01
CA ALA A 355 27.48 6.07 -11.34
C ALA A 355 26.57 6.82 -12.29
N ILE A 356 25.27 6.88 -11.96
CA ILE A 356 24.30 7.76 -12.63
C ILE A 356 24.46 9.16 -12.05
N THR A 357 24.69 10.15 -12.90
CA THR A 357 25.01 11.53 -12.51
C THR A 357 23.97 12.56 -12.93
N THR A 358 22.99 12.15 -13.73
CA THR A 358 21.94 13.04 -14.25
C THR A 358 20.55 12.52 -13.93
N ILE A 359 19.63 13.46 -13.73
CA ILE A 359 18.20 13.15 -13.61
C ILE A 359 17.62 13.06 -15.04
N PRO A 360 16.89 12.00 -15.41
CA PRO A 360 16.24 11.93 -16.72
C PRO A 360 15.19 13.03 -16.86
N SER A 361 14.98 13.55 -18.05
CA SER A 361 13.94 14.57 -18.32
C SER A 361 12.55 13.97 -18.48
N THR A 362 12.47 12.70 -18.87
CA THR A 362 11.23 11.93 -19.07
C THR A 362 11.37 10.56 -18.43
N LEU A 363 10.28 9.96 -18.04
CA LEU A 363 10.23 8.61 -17.48
C LEU A 363 9.45 7.68 -18.42
N ILE A 364 8.15 7.50 -18.17
CA ILE A 364 7.29 6.61 -18.95
C ILE A 364 6.08 7.38 -19.48
N SER A 365 5.34 6.78 -20.41
CA SER A 365 4.00 7.25 -20.78
C SER A 365 2.97 6.46 -20.02
N ASN A 366 2.04 7.16 -19.38
CA ASN A 366 0.88 6.57 -18.72
C ASN A 366 -0.39 6.84 -19.53
N THR A 367 -1.30 5.89 -19.56
CA THR A 367 -2.64 6.08 -20.09
C THR A 367 -3.62 6.09 -18.94
N TYR A 368 -4.18 7.25 -18.63
CA TYR A 368 -5.13 7.43 -17.53
C TYR A 368 -6.57 7.41 -18.03
N TRP A 369 -7.46 6.90 -17.18
CA TRP A 369 -8.90 7.03 -17.38
C TRP A 369 -9.31 8.50 -17.27
N THR A 370 -10.29 8.91 -18.07
CA THR A 370 -10.82 10.27 -18.13
C THR A 370 -12.28 10.31 -17.68
N LEU A 371 -12.83 11.50 -17.53
CA LEU A 371 -14.26 11.65 -17.21
C LEU A 371 -15.18 11.09 -18.31
N ALA A 372 -14.69 10.99 -19.55
CA ALA A 372 -15.46 10.42 -20.65
C ALA A 372 -15.60 8.89 -20.56
N ASP A 373 -14.68 8.23 -19.84
CA ASP A 373 -14.67 6.77 -19.66
C ASP A 373 -15.58 6.34 -18.49
N VAL A 374 -16.05 7.28 -17.66
CA VAL A 374 -16.80 7.00 -16.43
C VAL A 374 -18.16 6.40 -16.72
N THR A 375 -18.38 5.19 -16.22
CA THR A 375 -19.65 4.45 -16.35
C THR A 375 -20.54 4.56 -15.12
N ASN A 376 -19.97 4.90 -13.95
CA ASN A 376 -20.72 5.05 -12.69
C ASN A 376 -20.04 6.05 -11.75
N THR A 377 -20.79 6.59 -10.79
CA THR A 377 -20.28 7.53 -9.79
C THR A 377 -20.69 7.11 -8.39
N ARG A 378 -19.78 7.31 -7.41
CA ARG A 378 -20.03 7.04 -5.99
C ARG A 378 -19.60 8.21 -5.13
N THR A 379 -20.27 8.32 -3.99
CA THR A 379 -19.84 9.18 -2.90
C THR A 379 -19.64 8.33 -1.67
N ILE A 380 -18.50 8.51 -0.99
CA ILE A 380 -18.19 7.97 0.32
C ILE A 380 -18.13 9.15 1.29
N THR A 381 -18.79 9.04 2.43
CA THR A 381 -18.82 10.11 3.43
C THR A 381 -18.07 9.69 4.67
N VAL A 382 -17.09 10.48 5.07
CA VAL A 382 -16.40 10.35 6.36
C VAL A 382 -17.17 11.12 7.42
N GLY A 383 -17.52 10.47 8.51
CA GLY A 383 -18.23 11.03 9.64
C GLY A 383 -17.69 10.53 10.98
N GLY A 384 -18.40 10.78 12.08
CA GLY A 384 -17.97 10.40 13.44
C GLY A 384 -16.87 11.29 14.00
N GLY A 385 -16.12 10.79 14.98
CA GLY A 385 -15.00 11.49 15.61
C GLY A 385 -15.38 12.59 16.60
N ASN A 386 -16.64 12.97 16.69
CA ASN A 386 -17.11 14.01 17.60
C ASN A 386 -17.30 13.48 19.02
N GLY A 387 -16.72 14.16 20.02
CA GLY A 387 -16.88 13.78 21.42
C GLY A 387 -16.25 12.43 21.80
N GLY A 388 -15.23 11.97 21.06
CA GLY A 388 -14.54 10.70 21.30
C GLY A 388 -15.25 9.47 20.73
N THR A 389 -16.22 9.66 19.81
CA THR A 389 -16.80 8.56 19.04
C THR A 389 -15.85 8.13 17.93
N ALA A 390 -15.90 6.85 17.51
CA ALA A 390 -15.11 6.34 16.39
C ALA A 390 -15.49 7.03 15.08
N PHE A 391 -14.54 7.10 14.14
CA PHE A 391 -14.79 7.57 12.78
C PHE A 391 -15.55 6.53 11.98
N THR A 392 -16.40 6.99 11.06
CA THR A 392 -17.25 6.12 10.25
C THR A 392 -17.08 6.40 8.76
N LEU A 393 -17.34 5.39 7.93
CA LEU A 393 -17.58 5.56 6.50
C LEU A 393 -19.06 5.32 6.21
N ASP A 394 -19.70 6.28 5.52
CA ASP A 394 -21.14 6.29 5.22
C ASP A 394 -22.04 6.09 6.47
N GLY A 395 -21.58 6.60 7.63
CA GLY A 395 -22.31 6.55 8.89
C GLY A 395 -22.26 5.21 9.62
N ALA A 396 -21.46 4.24 9.15
CA ALA A 396 -21.33 2.92 9.76
C ALA A 396 -19.89 2.61 10.18
N LEU A 397 -19.75 1.79 11.22
CA LEU A 397 -18.49 1.11 11.53
C LEU A 397 -18.44 -0.24 10.80
N PHE A 398 -17.25 -0.65 10.44
CA PHE A 398 -17.02 -1.92 9.78
C PHE A 398 -17.40 -3.12 10.64
N THR A 399 -18.03 -4.08 10.00
CA THR A 399 -18.15 -5.46 10.48
C THR A 399 -17.94 -6.40 9.28
N THR A 400 -17.40 -7.58 9.52
CA THR A 400 -17.18 -8.58 8.45
C THR A 400 -18.47 -9.02 7.75
N THR A 401 -19.62 -8.77 8.34
CA THR A 401 -20.95 -9.13 7.82
C THR A 401 -21.67 -7.95 7.14
N MET A 402 -21.05 -6.74 7.09
CA MET A 402 -21.68 -5.60 6.43
C MET A 402 -21.89 -5.89 4.93
N VAL A 403 -22.99 -5.36 4.37
CA VAL A 403 -23.26 -5.53 2.94
C VAL A 403 -22.25 -4.74 2.11
N PRO A 404 -21.48 -5.39 1.22
CA PRO A 404 -20.50 -4.72 0.40
C PRO A 404 -21.15 -3.85 -0.67
N LYS A 405 -20.46 -2.77 -1.08
CA LYS A 405 -20.82 -2.05 -2.31
C LYS A 405 -20.54 -2.96 -3.51
N ALA A 406 -21.43 -2.95 -4.50
CA ALA A 406 -21.22 -3.69 -5.72
C ALA A 406 -20.64 -2.79 -6.82
N VAL A 407 -19.56 -3.22 -7.43
CA VAL A 407 -18.91 -2.62 -8.61
C VAL A 407 -18.99 -3.64 -9.73
N ASN A 408 -19.14 -3.21 -10.97
CA ASN A 408 -19.12 -4.14 -12.10
C ASN A 408 -17.71 -4.31 -12.66
N LEU A 409 -17.38 -5.52 -13.05
CA LEU A 409 -16.12 -5.81 -13.76
C LEU A 409 -16.01 -4.93 -15.02
N ASN A 410 -14.83 -4.37 -15.28
CA ASN A 410 -14.53 -3.41 -16.33
C ASN A 410 -15.21 -2.04 -16.20
N ALA A 411 -15.94 -1.78 -15.11
CA ALA A 411 -16.46 -0.44 -14.87
C ALA A 411 -15.30 0.54 -14.59
N VAL A 412 -15.41 1.72 -15.19
CA VAL A 412 -14.63 2.89 -14.82
C VAL A 412 -15.52 3.74 -13.91
N GLU A 413 -15.16 3.84 -12.64
CA GLU A 413 -15.97 4.57 -11.67
C GLU A 413 -15.28 5.86 -11.20
N LYS A 414 -16.07 6.90 -11.04
CA LYS A 414 -15.66 8.14 -10.37
C LYS A 414 -16.12 8.09 -8.92
N TRP A 415 -15.18 8.10 -8.00
CA TRP A 415 -15.45 8.15 -6.56
C TRP A 415 -15.13 9.52 -6.01
N THR A 416 -16.02 10.05 -5.16
CA THR A 416 -15.80 11.26 -4.37
C THR A 416 -15.86 10.90 -2.89
N VAL A 417 -14.74 11.10 -2.18
CA VAL A 417 -14.69 10.88 -0.74
C VAL A 417 -14.76 12.24 -0.06
N VAL A 418 -15.79 12.44 0.76
CA VAL A 418 -16.09 13.70 1.44
C VAL A 418 -15.80 13.56 2.93
N ASN A 419 -14.96 14.44 3.46
CA ASN A 419 -14.66 14.49 4.88
C ASN A 419 -15.48 15.60 5.56
N ASN A 420 -16.44 15.22 6.38
CA ASN A 420 -17.31 16.14 7.13
C ASN A 420 -16.83 16.43 8.55
N ASN A 421 -15.63 15.96 8.92
CA ASN A 421 -15.12 16.19 10.26
C ASN A 421 -13.86 17.06 10.30
N ILE A 422 -13.35 17.30 11.51
CA ILE A 422 -12.24 18.20 11.79
C ILE A 422 -10.86 17.53 11.79
N PHE A 423 -10.79 16.23 11.46
CA PHE A 423 -9.55 15.48 11.32
C PHE A 423 -9.28 15.17 9.85
N GLY A 424 -8.01 15.22 9.46
CA GLY A 424 -7.58 14.74 8.16
C GLY A 424 -7.33 13.23 8.19
N HIS A 425 -7.56 12.59 7.07
CA HIS A 425 -7.45 11.13 6.92
C HIS A 425 -6.61 10.78 5.71
N THR A 426 -6.14 9.56 5.61
CA THR A 426 -5.62 8.99 4.35
C THR A 426 -6.62 7.95 3.87
N PHE A 427 -7.21 8.17 2.72
CA PHE A 427 -8.12 7.21 2.11
C PHE A 427 -7.33 6.22 1.25
N HIS A 428 -7.54 4.94 1.46
CA HIS A 428 -6.97 3.83 0.70
C HIS A 428 -8.07 2.99 0.05
N LEU A 429 -7.79 2.54 -1.17
CA LEU A 429 -8.64 1.63 -1.94
C LEU A 429 -7.81 0.40 -2.33
N HIS A 430 -8.28 -0.79 -1.99
CA HIS A 430 -7.66 -2.06 -2.37
C HIS A 430 -7.81 -2.37 -3.85
N ASP A 431 -6.98 -3.29 -4.35
CA ASP A 431 -7.00 -3.91 -5.68
C ASP A 431 -6.51 -2.97 -6.80
N VAL A 432 -7.22 -1.90 -7.09
CA VAL A 432 -6.98 -1.11 -8.30
C VAL A 432 -6.39 0.26 -8.02
N PRO A 433 -5.42 0.71 -8.82
CA PRO A 433 -4.94 2.08 -8.74
C PRO A 433 -6.00 3.07 -9.20
N PHE A 434 -5.92 4.28 -8.68
CA PHE A 434 -6.76 5.39 -9.08
C PHE A 434 -5.97 6.64 -9.49
N LYS A 435 -6.61 7.47 -10.28
CA LYS A 435 -6.12 8.80 -10.67
C LYS A 435 -6.93 9.87 -9.95
N ILE A 436 -6.28 10.70 -9.13
CA ILE A 436 -6.91 11.87 -8.53
C ILE A 436 -7.18 12.91 -9.63
N ILE A 437 -8.43 13.38 -9.74
CA ILE A 437 -8.84 14.37 -10.74
C ILE A 437 -9.17 15.73 -10.12
N SER A 438 -9.59 15.76 -8.86
CA SER A 438 -9.84 17.02 -8.16
C SER A 438 -9.76 16.87 -6.64
N ARG A 439 -9.55 17.99 -5.98
CA ARG A 439 -9.66 18.17 -4.53
C ARG A 439 -10.51 19.39 -4.25
N SER A 440 -11.23 19.41 -3.13
CA SER A 440 -12.00 20.57 -2.70
C SER A 440 -11.92 20.77 -1.20
N GLY A 441 -12.12 22.00 -0.75
CA GLY A 441 -12.19 22.35 0.65
C GLY A 441 -10.89 22.11 1.41
N GLY A 442 -11.01 22.20 2.73
CA GLY A 442 -9.92 21.87 3.63
C GLY A 442 -8.77 22.87 3.66
N ASN A 443 -7.75 22.47 4.36
CA ASN A 443 -6.60 23.31 4.69
C ASN A 443 -5.34 23.00 3.86
N ILE A 444 -5.34 22.00 2.97
CA ILE A 444 -4.14 21.61 2.20
C ILE A 444 -4.31 21.88 0.69
N GLY A 445 -5.09 22.91 0.39
CA GLY A 445 -5.30 23.36 -0.98
C GLY A 445 -6.28 22.50 -1.76
N THR A 446 -6.83 23.10 -2.80
CA THR A 446 -7.83 22.50 -3.69
C THR A 446 -7.21 21.97 -4.97
N THR A 447 -5.92 22.16 -5.18
CA THR A 447 -5.20 21.75 -6.39
C THR A 447 -4.55 20.39 -6.20
N VAL A 448 -4.75 19.48 -7.14
CA VAL A 448 -3.97 18.23 -7.24
C VAL A 448 -2.54 18.61 -7.58
N ARG A 449 -1.60 18.28 -6.71
CA ARG A 449 -0.19 18.64 -6.89
C ARG A 449 0.42 17.85 -8.05
N ALA A 450 1.42 18.41 -8.72
CA ALA A 450 2.04 17.78 -9.87
C ALA A 450 2.53 16.35 -9.57
N TYR A 451 3.13 16.13 -8.40
CA TYR A 451 3.60 14.81 -7.98
C TYR A 451 2.48 13.83 -7.56
N GLU A 452 1.24 14.30 -7.37
CA GLU A 452 0.07 13.46 -7.10
C GLU A 452 -0.66 13.03 -8.38
N GLN A 453 -0.20 13.46 -9.55
CA GLN A 453 -0.85 13.19 -10.83
C GLN A 453 -0.47 11.83 -11.45
N GLY A 454 0.19 10.95 -10.71
CA GLY A 454 0.44 9.55 -11.07
C GLY A 454 -0.66 8.61 -10.60
N TRP A 455 -0.40 7.31 -10.75
CA TRP A 455 -1.24 6.24 -10.21
C TRP A 455 -1.08 6.16 -8.69
N LYS A 456 -2.18 6.13 -7.97
CA LYS A 456 -2.23 6.08 -6.51
C LYS A 456 -3.24 5.05 -6.03
N ASP A 457 -3.04 4.54 -4.83
CA ASP A 457 -4.02 3.75 -4.09
C ASP A 457 -4.37 4.39 -2.73
N SER A 458 -3.56 5.33 -2.29
CA SER A 458 -3.72 6.05 -1.02
C SER A 458 -3.67 7.56 -1.26
N ALA A 459 -4.52 8.34 -0.60
CA ALA A 459 -4.57 9.79 -0.81
C ALA A 459 -4.99 10.54 0.45
N TRP A 460 -4.30 11.65 0.71
CA TRP A 460 -4.68 12.59 1.76
C TRP A 460 -6.09 13.14 1.53
N LEU A 461 -6.93 13.04 2.55
CA LEU A 461 -8.28 13.60 2.61
C LEU A 461 -8.31 14.70 3.68
N PRO A 462 -8.32 15.98 3.28
CA PRO A 462 -8.24 17.09 4.23
C PRO A 462 -9.52 17.25 5.04
N ILE A 463 -9.42 18.02 6.14
CA ILE A 463 -10.58 18.39 6.95
C ILE A 463 -11.61 19.17 6.11
N SER A 464 -12.89 18.95 6.36
CA SER A 464 -14.00 19.65 5.66
C SER A 464 -13.77 19.76 4.15
N GLY A 465 -13.19 18.72 3.55
CA GLY A 465 -12.78 18.68 2.16
C GLY A 465 -13.17 17.39 1.45
N SER A 466 -12.77 17.28 0.21
CA SER A 466 -12.99 16.06 -0.56
C SER A 466 -11.84 15.76 -1.51
N ILE A 467 -11.74 14.49 -1.89
CA ILE A 467 -10.96 14.03 -3.03
C ILE A 467 -11.91 13.36 -4.02
N THR A 468 -11.68 13.59 -5.32
CA THR A 468 -12.38 12.87 -6.38
C THR A 468 -11.34 12.19 -7.26
N PHE A 469 -11.55 10.91 -7.53
CA PHE A 469 -10.65 10.10 -8.34
C PHE A 469 -11.43 9.19 -9.30
N ILE A 470 -10.73 8.65 -10.29
CA ILE A 470 -11.23 7.66 -11.25
C ILE A 470 -10.42 6.38 -11.07
N ALA A 471 -11.11 5.24 -10.95
CA ALA A 471 -10.54 3.91 -10.91
C ALA A 471 -11.25 2.98 -11.89
N LYS A 472 -10.54 1.98 -12.43
CA LYS A 472 -11.13 0.92 -13.25
C LYS A 472 -11.00 -0.41 -12.55
N PHE A 473 -12.09 -1.14 -12.44
CA PHE A 473 -12.18 -2.43 -11.77
C PHE A 473 -12.12 -3.54 -12.81
N GLU A 474 -10.93 -4.09 -13.06
CA GLU A 474 -10.70 -5.03 -14.15
C GLU A 474 -10.04 -6.33 -13.69
N ASN A 475 -9.94 -7.30 -14.60
CA ASN A 475 -9.29 -8.59 -14.47
C ASN A 475 -9.94 -9.57 -13.50
N TYR A 476 -10.34 -9.17 -12.31
CA TYR A 476 -10.84 -10.07 -11.27
C TYR A 476 -12.26 -9.71 -10.86
N SER A 477 -13.13 -10.72 -10.84
CA SER A 477 -14.50 -10.58 -10.33
C SER A 477 -14.76 -11.63 -9.28
N ASP A 478 -15.31 -11.19 -8.16
CA ASP A 478 -15.78 -12.05 -7.08
C ASP A 478 -16.97 -11.37 -6.39
N SER A 479 -18.12 -12.03 -6.35
CA SER A 479 -19.32 -11.51 -5.68
C SER A 479 -19.43 -11.95 -4.22
N THR A 480 -18.48 -12.76 -3.74
CA THR A 480 -18.46 -13.36 -2.41
C THR A 480 -17.40 -12.75 -1.52
N TRP A 481 -16.16 -12.67 -2.04
CA TRP A 481 -15.03 -12.11 -1.31
C TRP A 481 -14.87 -10.63 -1.63
N PRO A 482 -15.00 -9.75 -0.62
CA PRO A 482 -14.86 -8.32 -0.83
C PRO A 482 -13.40 -7.86 -0.74
N TYR A 483 -13.10 -6.78 -1.44
CA TYR A 483 -11.98 -5.88 -1.20
C TYR A 483 -12.40 -4.79 -0.21
N MET A 484 -11.41 -4.10 0.35
CA MET A 484 -11.62 -3.05 1.34
C MET A 484 -11.39 -1.65 0.74
N TYR A 485 -12.00 -0.65 1.37
CA TYR A 485 -11.58 0.75 1.32
C TYR A 485 -11.67 1.32 2.73
N HIS A 486 -10.68 2.09 3.13
CA HIS A 486 -10.59 2.52 4.53
C HIS A 486 -9.72 3.76 4.73
N CYS A 487 -9.74 4.29 5.94
CA CYS A 487 -8.72 5.23 6.39
C CYS A 487 -7.44 4.47 6.74
N HIS A 488 -6.31 4.90 6.21
CA HIS A 488 -5.02 4.26 6.51
C HIS A 488 -4.30 4.84 7.75
N ALA A 489 -4.97 5.61 8.60
CA ALA A 489 -4.56 5.76 9.98
C ALA A 489 -4.98 4.48 10.73
N LEU A 490 -4.00 3.66 11.13
CA LEU A 490 -4.26 2.27 11.57
C LEU A 490 -5.13 2.18 12.82
N THR A 491 -5.15 3.22 13.65
CA THR A 491 -6.09 3.33 14.77
C THR A 491 -7.53 3.48 14.30
N HIS A 492 -7.75 4.37 13.32
CA HIS A 492 -9.09 4.59 12.78
C HIS A 492 -9.59 3.34 12.04
N GLU A 493 -8.68 2.64 11.34
CA GLU A 493 -8.94 1.35 10.70
C GLU A 493 -9.40 0.31 11.72
N ASP A 494 -8.62 0.10 12.80
CA ASP A 494 -8.94 -0.86 13.88
C ASP A 494 -10.23 -0.50 14.63
N GLU A 495 -10.57 0.79 14.72
CA GLU A 495 -11.84 1.27 15.28
C GLU A 495 -13.03 1.07 14.33
N GLY A 496 -12.79 0.65 13.09
CA GLY A 496 -13.82 0.32 12.11
C GLY A 496 -14.09 1.40 11.06
N MET A 497 -13.20 2.37 10.84
CA MET A 497 -13.30 3.32 9.72
C MET A 497 -12.96 2.63 8.39
N MET A 498 -13.73 1.61 8.04
CA MET A 498 -13.59 0.77 6.86
C MET A 498 -14.93 0.51 6.19
N GLY A 499 -14.88 0.21 4.91
CA GLY A 499 -15.97 -0.31 4.10
C GLY A 499 -15.46 -1.40 3.16
N GLN A 500 -16.36 -2.09 2.50
CA GLN A 500 -15.99 -3.17 1.59
C GLN A 500 -16.78 -3.10 0.29
N PHE A 501 -16.19 -3.64 -0.79
CA PHE A 501 -16.83 -3.75 -2.08
C PHE A 501 -16.53 -5.10 -2.74
N VAL A 502 -17.45 -5.54 -3.57
CA VAL A 502 -17.29 -6.73 -4.43
C VAL A 502 -17.29 -6.31 -5.88
N VAL A 503 -16.54 -7.02 -6.71
CA VAL A 503 -16.52 -6.82 -8.16
C VAL A 503 -17.36 -7.91 -8.80
N ASN A 504 -18.57 -7.55 -9.20
CA ASN A 504 -19.46 -8.48 -9.87
C ASN A 504 -19.02 -8.67 -11.32
N SER A 505 -18.99 -9.91 -11.79
CA SER A 505 -18.95 -10.14 -13.23
C SER A 505 -20.13 -9.40 -13.84
N SER A 506 -19.87 -8.55 -14.80
CA SER A 506 -20.96 -7.90 -15.54
C SER A 506 -21.80 -9.00 -16.19
N LEU A 507 -22.96 -9.29 -15.60
CA LEU A 507 -24.01 -10.10 -16.26
C LEU A 507 -24.70 -9.26 -17.36
N GLY A 508 -24.06 -8.20 -17.82
CA GLY A 508 -24.39 -7.61 -19.10
C GLY A 508 -24.07 -8.68 -20.14
N ILE A 509 -25.07 -9.08 -20.87
CA ILE A 509 -24.88 -9.68 -22.20
C ILE A 509 -24.22 -8.56 -23.02
N ASN A 510 -22.93 -8.31 -22.77
CA ASN A 510 -22.10 -7.76 -23.80
C ASN A 510 -22.05 -8.87 -24.84
N GLN A 511 -22.87 -8.72 -25.84
CA GLN A 511 -22.60 -9.28 -27.12
C GLN A 511 -21.26 -8.62 -27.55
N GLU A 512 -20.15 -9.06 -26.94
CA GLU A 512 -18.90 -8.95 -27.65
C GLU A 512 -19.18 -9.59 -29.00
N SER A 513 -18.99 -8.86 -30.03
CA SER A 513 -19.04 -9.32 -31.40
C SER A 513 -17.88 -10.31 -31.65
N GLY A 514 -17.83 -11.37 -30.86
CA GLY A 514 -17.13 -12.60 -31.15
C GLY A 514 -17.86 -13.18 -32.34
N THR A 515 -17.13 -13.52 -33.38
CA THR A 515 -17.59 -13.99 -34.67
C THR A 515 -18.44 -15.28 -34.62
N THR A 516 -18.58 -15.91 -33.44
CA THR A 516 -19.32 -17.18 -33.26
C THR A 516 -20.74 -16.89 -32.79
N ASP A 517 -21.68 -16.77 -33.73
CA ASP A 517 -23.10 -16.67 -33.38
C ASP A 517 -23.74 -18.08 -33.38
N PHE A 518 -24.39 -18.42 -32.26
CA PHE A 518 -25.09 -19.69 -32.10
C PHE A 518 -26.42 -19.53 -31.38
N SER A 519 -27.33 -20.47 -31.59
CA SER A 519 -28.59 -20.57 -30.85
C SER A 519 -28.72 -21.91 -30.15
N LEU A 520 -29.55 -21.96 -29.10
CA LEU A 520 -29.83 -23.16 -28.32
C LEU A 520 -31.29 -23.58 -28.54
N TYR A 521 -31.52 -24.89 -28.80
CA TYR A 521 -32.86 -25.45 -28.96
C TYR A 521 -32.92 -26.89 -28.49
N PRO A 522 -34.11 -27.33 -28.00
CA PRO A 522 -35.23 -26.52 -27.59
C PRO A 522 -34.84 -25.66 -26.38
N ASN A 523 -35.44 -24.50 -26.23
CA ASN A 523 -35.30 -23.66 -25.02
C ASN A 523 -36.66 -23.05 -24.70
N PRO A 524 -37.37 -23.50 -23.65
CA PRO A 524 -36.94 -24.45 -22.59
C PRO A 524 -36.72 -25.89 -23.07
N ALA A 525 -35.78 -26.59 -22.42
CA ALA A 525 -35.36 -27.98 -22.70
C ALA A 525 -35.73 -28.92 -21.56
N ASN A 526 -36.03 -30.19 -21.91
CA ASN A 526 -36.17 -31.27 -20.92
C ASN A 526 -34.86 -32.03 -20.73
N ASP A 527 -34.55 -33.01 -21.59
CA ASP A 527 -33.41 -33.91 -21.36
C ASP A 527 -32.21 -33.60 -22.25
N LYS A 528 -32.41 -32.91 -23.38
CA LYS A 528 -31.34 -32.56 -24.31
C LYS A 528 -31.47 -31.13 -24.80
N ILE A 529 -30.32 -30.51 -25.06
CA ILE A 529 -30.18 -29.22 -25.70
C ILE A 529 -29.20 -29.30 -26.87
N PHE A 530 -29.51 -28.64 -27.97
CA PHE A 530 -28.70 -28.65 -29.19
C PHE A 530 -28.15 -27.25 -29.43
N ILE A 531 -26.95 -27.18 -30.02
CA ILE A 531 -26.29 -25.97 -30.42
C ILE A 531 -26.40 -25.84 -31.94
N ASN A 532 -26.98 -24.78 -32.43
CA ASN A 532 -27.01 -24.43 -33.84
C ASN A 532 -26.04 -23.26 -34.09
N LEU A 533 -24.92 -23.56 -34.75
CA LEU A 533 -23.92 -22.59 -35.17
C LEU A 533 -24.37 -21.94 -36.48
N LYS A 534 -24.29 -20.61 -36.57
CA LYS A 534 -24.55 -19.88 -37.80
C LYS A 534 -23.40 -19.99 -38.81
N ASP A 535 -22.18 -20.15 -38.32
CA ASP A 535 -21.02 -20.40 -39.16
C ASP A 535 -20.39 -21.75 -38.77
N ALA A 536 -20.42 -22.68 -39.72
CA ALA A 536 -19.92 -24.05 -39.52
C ALA A 536 -18.38 -24.14 -39.57
N SER A 537 -17.69 -23.04 -39.93
CA SER A 537 -16.22 -22.98 -39.99
C SER A 537 -15.59 -22.73 -38.61
N THR A 538 -16.37 -22.41 -37.60
CA THR A 538 -15.87 -22.05 -36.27
C THR A 538 -15.38 -23.28 -35.50
N GLU A 539 -14.10 -23.36 -35.22
CA GLU A 539 -13.52 -24.36 -34.33
C GLU A 539 -13.77 -24.03 -32.86
N ILE A 540 -14.58 -24.84 -32.19
CA ILE A 540 -14.92 -24.64 -30.78
C ILE A 540 -14.10 -25.56 -29.91
N TYR A 541 -13.52 -25.01 -28.86
CA TYR A 541 -12.59 -25.73 -27.99
C TYR A 541 -13.32 -26.62 -26.98
N TYR A 542 -14.29 -26.05 -26.27
CA TYR A 542 -15.16 -26.72 -25.32
C TYR A 542 -16.41 -25.90 -25.02
N VAL A 543 -17.43 -26.62 -24.53
CA VAL A 543 -18.67 -26.03 -24.03
C VAL A 543 -18.71 -26.19 -22.53
N THR A 544 -19.02 -25.10 -21.81
CA THR A 544 -19.20 -25.11 -20.36
C THR A 544 -20.63 -24.70 -20.02
N ILE A 545 -21.29 -25.48 -19.12
CA ILE A 545 -22.59 -25.11 -18.57
C ILE A 545 -22.43 -24.74 -17.11
N THR A 546 -22.97 -23.59 -16.73
CA THR A 546 -22.94 -23.06 -15.37
C THR A 546 -24.34 -22.76 -14.85
N THR A 547 -24.51 -22.79 -13.54
CA THR A 547 -25.68 -22.20 -12.89
C THR A 547 -25.66 -20.67 -13.04
N VAL A 548 -26.77 -20.00 -12.75
CA VAL A 548 -26.81 -18.52 -12.71
C VAL A 548 -25.89 -17.90 -11.65
N THR A 549 -25.41 -18.70 -10.69
CA THR A 549 -24.44 -18.30 -9.67
C THR A 549 -22.98 -18.59 -10.09
N GLY A 550 -22.73 -19.00 -11.35
CA GLY A 550 -21.39 -19.23 -11.90
C GLY A 550 -20.79 -20.62 -11.60
N ARG A 551 -21.48 -21.50 -10.82
CA ARG A 551 -20.97 -22.83 -10.55
C ARG A 551 -21.00 -23.68 -11.82
N VAL A 552 -19.85 -24.19 -12.26
CA VAL A 552 -19.75 -25.14 -13.38
C VAL A 552 -20.46 -26.43 -13.02
N VAL A 553 -21.42 -26.84 -13.84
CA VAL A 553 -22.16 -28.09 -13.70
C VAL A 553 -21.82 -29.12 -14.79
N MET A 554 -21.28 -28.65 -15.91
CA MET A 554 -20.87 -29.52 -17.02
C MET A 554 -19.77 -28.83 -17.85
N MET A 555 -18.80 -29.60 -18.31
CA MET A 555 -17.77 -29.16 -19.27
C MET A 555 -17.56 -30.27 -20.30
N LEU A 556 -17.75 -29.95 -21.57
CA LEU A 556 -17.76 -30.88 -22.67
C LEU A 556 -16.74 -30.48 -23.74
N PRO A 557 -15.73 -31.31 -24.02
CA PRO A 557 -14.85 -31.12 -25.17
C PRO A 557 -15.55 -31.43 -26.48
N GLN A 558 -15.01 -30.93 -27.59
CA GLN A 558 -15.43 -31.38 -28.92
C GLN A 558 -14.92 -32.83 -29.14
N PRO A 559 -15.72 -33.79 -29.70
CA PRO A 559 -17.02 -33.60 -30.37
C PRO A 559 -18.26 -33.89 -29.51
N GLU A 560 -18.15 -34.08 -28.19
CA GLU A 560 -19.21 -34.58 -27.32
C GLU A 560 -20.52 -33.76 -27.37
N TRP A 561 -20.45 -32.45 -27.61
CA TRP A 561 -21.64 -31.59 -27.66
C TRP A 561 -22.33 -31.56 -29.04
N GLN A 562 -21.70 -32.02 -30.13
CA GLN A 562 -22.23 -31.89 -31.49
C GLN A 562 -23.53 -32.69 -31.72
N ASN A 563 -23.71 -33.78 -31.02
CA ASN A 563 -24.91 -34.64 -31.14
C ASN A 563 -25.99 -34.32 -30.09
N GLY A 564 -25.91 -33.13 -29.52
CA GLY A 564 -26.79 -32.67 -28.45
C GLY A 564 -26.25 -33.01 -27.06
N ILE A 565 -26.35 -32.05 -26.16
CA ILE A 565 -25.89 -32.14 -24.78
C ILE A 565 -27.01 -32.75 -23.94
N ASP A 566 -26.71 -33.83 -23.26
CA ASP A 566 -27.59 -34.45 -22.28
C ASP A 566 -27.59 -33.60 -20.99
N ILE A 567 -28.74 -33.05 -20.64
CA ILE A 567 -28.97 -32.22 -19.44
C ILE A 567 -29.97 -32.87 -18.48
N SER A 568 -30.28 -34.17 -18.66
CA SER A 568 -31.27 -34.88 -17.84
C SER A 568 -30.90 -34.90 -16.34
N SER A 569 -29.61 -34.89 -16.03
CA SER A 569 -29.09 -34.85 -14.66
C SER A 569 -29.17 -33.48 -13.98
N LEU A 570 -29.48 -32.42 -14.72
CA LEU A 570 -29.61 -31.08 -14.16
C LEU A 570 -30.98 -30.85 -13.52
N ALA A 571 -31.01 -30.19 -12.38
CA ALA A 571 -32.27 -29.79 -11.77
C ALA A 571 -32.98 -28.75 -12.64
N SER A 572 -34.33 -28.66 -12.52
CA SER A 572 -35.09 -27.61 -13.18
C SER A 572 -34.57 -26.22 -12.76
N GLY A 573 -34.33 -25.36 -13.73
CA GLY A 573 -33.76 -24.04 -13.44
C GLY A 573 -33.18 -23.32 -14.67
N VAL A 574 -32.57 -22.19 -14.44
CA VAL A 574 -31.89 -21.38 -15.46
C VAL A 574 -30.40 -21.69 -15.46
N TYR A 575 -29.86 -21.92 -16.63
CA TYR A 575 -28.44 -22.22 -16.85
C TYR A 575 -27.84 -21.34 -17.92
N ILE A 576 -26.52 -21.19 -17.88
CA ILE A 576 -25.74 -20.44 -18.86
C ILE A 576 -24.80 -21.40 -19.56
N LEU A 577 -24.88 -21.46 -20.90
CA LEU A 577 -23.97 -22.22 -21.74
C LEU A 577 -22.96 -21.25 -22.36
N GLN A 578 -21.69 -21.55 -22.19
CA GLN A 578 -20.55 -20.81 -22.73
C GLN A 578 -19.82 -21.66 -23.75
N MET A 579 -19.53 -21.06 -24.91
CA MET A 579 -18.70 -21.66 -25.96
C MET A 579 -17.42 -20.83 -26.11
N LYS A 580 -16.26 -21.51 -26.12
CA LYS A 580 -14.96 -20.86 -26.33
C LYS A 580 -14.43 -21.18 -27.72
N ASP A 581 -14.17 -20.13 -28.48
CA ASP A 581 -13.58 -20.22 -29.80
C ASP A 581 -12.07 -20.56 -29.71
N LYS A 582 -11.60 -21.45 -30.57
CA LYS A 582 -10.22 -21.93 -30.54
C LYS A 582 -9.23 -20.90 -31.08
N GLU A 583 -9.59 -20.16 -32.12
CA GLU A 583 -8.71 -19.21 -32.80
C GLU A 583 -8.68 -17.86 -32.07
N THR A 584 -9.86 -17.28 -31.86
CA THR A 584 -9.99 -15.94 -31.28
C THR A 584 -9.86 -15.91 -29.76
N LYS A 585 -9.94 -17.09 -29.11
CA LYS A 585 -10.03 -17.24 -27.63
C LYS A 585 -11.27 -16.56 -27.04
N SER A 586 -12.15 -16.01 -27.87
CA SER A 586 -13.39 -15.36 -27.41
C SER A 586 -14.36 -16.37 -26.80
N THR A 587 -15.21 -15.91 -25.89
CA THR A 587 -16.24 -16.71 -25.26
C THR A 587 -17.61 -16.13 -25.59
N THR A 588 -18.48 -16.93 -26.19
CA THR A 588 -19.87 -16.53 -26.47
C THR A 588 -20.82 -17.29 -25.52
N THR A 589 -21.82 -16.59 -25.01
CA THR A 589 -22.68 -17.10 -23.93
C THR A 589 -24.16 -17.07 -24.34
N ARG A 590 -24.91 -18.11 -23.97
CA ARG A 590 -26.38 -18.17 -24.16
C ARG A 590 -27.05 -18.77 -22.92
N LYS A 591 -28.21 -18.22 -22.58
CA LYS A 591 -29.06 -18.70 -21.48
C LYS A 591 -30.05 -19.74 -21.99
N PHE A 592 -30.29 -20.81 -21.21
CA PHE A 592 -31.38 -21.73 -21.43
C PHE A 592 -32.10 -22.10 -20.14
N VAL A 593 -33.33 -22.63 -20.28
CA VAL A 593 -34.17 -23.06 -19.16
C VAL A 593 -34.30 -24.60 -19.23
N LYS A 594 -33.89 -25.29 -18.16
CA LYS A 594 -34.17 -26.74 -17.93
C LYS A 594 -35.52 -26.84 -17.22
N LYS A 595 -36.46 -27.58 -17.80
CA LYS A 595 -37.74 -27.94 -17.20
C LYS A 595 -37.64 -29.08 -16.22
#